data_c226b8c78d002530268f834e0261bbbd
#
_entry.id   c226b8c78d002530268f834e0261bbbd
#
_cell.length_a   1.000
_cell.length_b   1.000
_cell.length_c   1.000
_cell.angle_alpha   90.00
_cell.angle_beta   90.00
_cell.angle_gamma   90.00
#
_symmetry.space_group_name_H-M   'P 1'
#
loop_
_entity.id
_entity.type
_entity.pdbx_description
1 polymer ?
#
loop_
_entity_poly.entity_id
_entity_poly.type
_entity_poly.pdbx_seq_one_letter_code
_entity_poly.pdbx_strand_id
1 'polypeptide(L)'
;GHFGLGFYSAFMVADEVHIDTLSYKEGSTPVHWTCDGGTEYEMADGNKTEPGTEITLFLNEESLEFANEYRMREVIEKYCSFMPVNIYLSKANAEQEYETIDEADLREDDVVVEHIHEDAKTEEKENDKGEKEVVEVSPAKDKVKINKRPVSLSDTQPLWMKHPNECTDEEYKEFYRKVFMDYKEPLFWIHLNMD
;
A
#
# COMPACT_ATOMS: atom_id res chain seq x y z
N GLY A 1 -9.73 -17.30 9.49
CA GLY A 1 -11.15 -17.38 9.83
C GLY A 1 -11.48 -18.71 10.50
N HIS A 2 -12.36 -18.68 11.49
CA HIS A 2 -12.73 -19.87 12.23
C HIS A 2 -13.87 -20.66 11.55
N PHE A 3 -14.66 -19.99 10.71
CA PHE A 3 -15.88 -20.60 10.16
C PHE A 3 -15.80 -20.93 8.66
N GLY A 4 -14.76 -20.51 7.96
CA GLY A 4 -14.60 -20.71 6.51
C GLY A 4 -15.65 -20.03 5.62
N LEU A 5 -16.47 -19.15 6.17
CA LEU A 5 -17.61 -18.56 5.48
C LEU A 5 -17.29 -17.23 4.80
N GLY A 6 -16.17 -16.59 5.15
CA GLY A 6 -15.81 -15.25 4.61
C GLY A 6 -15.71 -15.22 3.08
N PHE A 7 -15.20 -16.27 2.48
CA PHE A 7 -15.09 -16.36 1.01
C PHE A 7 -16.45 -16.32 0.31
N TYR A 8 -17.49 -16.91 0.89
CA TYR A 8 -18.83 -16.92 0.26
C TYR A 8 -19.43 -15.51 0.11
N SER A 9 -18.95 -14.53 0.86
CA SER A 9 -19.37 -13.14 0.69
C SER A 9 -18.99 -12.57 -0.69
N ALA A 10 -18.02 -13.17 -1.38
CA ALA A 10 -17.68 -12.80 -2.76
C ALA A 10 -18.88 -12.88 -3.71
N PHE A 11 -19.74 -13.89 -3.52
CA PHE A 11 -20.94 -14.08 -4.35
C PHE A 11 -22.08 -13.11 -4.02
N MET A 12 -21.94 -12.27 -2.99
CA MET A 12 -22.87 -11.16 -2.77
C MET A 12 -22.63 -10.00 -3.73
N VAL A 13 -21.44 -9.91 -4.30
CA VAL A 13 -21.02 -8.81 -5.16
C VAL A 13 -20.58 -9.26 -6.56
N ALA A 14 -20.42 -10.56 -6.78
CA ALA A 14 -19.95 -11.13 -8.04
C ALA A 14 -20.92 -12.19 -8.57
N ASP A 15 -21.12 -12.18 -9.89
CA ASP A 15 -21.86 -13.23 -10.60
C ASP A 15 -20.98 -14.47 -10.83
N GLU A 16 -19.67 -14.27 -10.89
CA GLU A 16 -18.68 -15.34 -11.10
C GLU A 16 -17.39 -15.03 -10.36
N VAL A 17 -16.74 -16.07 -9.85
CA VAL A 17 -15.46 -15.98 -9.12
C VAL A 17 -14.48 -16.97 -9.72
N HIS A 18 -13.29 -16.48 -10.09
CA HIS A 18 -12.16 -17.30 -10.49
C HIS A 18 -11.07 -17.27 -9.44
N ILE A 19 -10.39 -18.39 -9.23
CA ILE A 19 -9.24 -18.49 -8.36
C ILE A 19 -8.11 -19.19 -9.11
N ASP A 20 -6.99 -18.50 -9.28
CA ASP A 20 -5.74 -19.05 -9.75
C ASP A 20 -4.76 -19.16 -8.59
N THR A 21 -4.33 -20.36 -8.27
CA THR A 21 -3.50 -20.58 -7.08
C THR A 21 -2.36 -21.56 -7.34
N LEU A 22 -1.22 -21.29 -6.69
CA LEU A 22 -0.07 -22.20 -6.64
C LEU A 22 0.46 -22.23 -5.21
N SER A 23 0.58 -23.43 -4.66
CA SER A 23 1.12 -23.64 -3.32
C SER A 23 2.63 -23.34 -3.30
N TYR A 24 3.15 -22.83 -2.17
CA TYR A 24 4.58 -22.68 -1.92
C TYR A 24 5.33 -24.01 -1.73
N LYS A 25 4.61 -25.12 -1.58
CA LYS A 25 5.21 -26.43 -1.38
C LYS A 25 5.85 -26.92 -2.69
N GLU A 26 7.07 -27.42 -2.60
CA GLU A 26 7.79 -27.98 -3.74
C GLU A 26 7.00 -29.13 -4.40
N GLY A 27 7.00 -29.16 -5.72
CA GLY A 27 6.25 -30.15 -6.51
C GLY A 27 4.74 -29.90 -6.63
N SER A 28 4.22 -28.78 -6.13
CA SER A 28 2.83 -28.40 -6.31
C SER A 28 2.56 -27.97 -7.77
N THR A 29 1.37 -28.30 -8.26
CA THR A 29 0.88 -27.83 -9.57
C THR A 29 -0.11 -26.70 -9.39
N PRO A 30 -0.12 -25.70 -10.30
CA PRO A 30 -1.08 -24.61 -10.27
C PRO A 30 -2.48 -25.13 -10.58
N VAL A 31 -3.47 -24.51 -9.96
CA VAL A 31 -4.89 -24.87 -10.12
C VAL A 31 -5.68 -23.62 -10.48
N HIS A 32 -6.58 -23.77 -11.43
CA HIS A 32 -7.61 -22.81 -11.78
C HIS A 32 -8.97 -23.34 -11.32
N TRP A 33 -9.72 -22.51 -10.58
CA TRP A 33 -11.04 -22.83 -10.06
C TRP A 33 -12.04 -21.75 -10.42
N THR A 34 -13.25 -22.14 -10.83
CA THR A 34 -14.33 -21.20 -11.18
C THR A 34 -15.65 -21.64 -10.57
N CYS A 35 -16.48 -20.66 -10.20
CA CYS A 35 -17.84 -20.89 -9.71
C CYS A 35 -18.71 -19.65 -9.98
N ASP A 36 -19.97 -19.87 -10.31
CA ASP A 36 -21.00 -18.85 -10.52
C ASP A 36 -21.88 -18.61 -9.28
N GLY A 37 -21.48 -19.16 -8.13
CA GLY A 37 -22.26 -19.06 -6.88
C GLY A 37 -23.34 -20.15 -6.76
N GLY A 38 -23.48 -21.02 -7.73
CA GLY A 38 -24.33 -22.20 -7.68
C GLY A 38 -23.75 -23.33 -6.83
N THR A 39 -24.27 -24.53 -7.03
CA THR A 39 -23.83 -25.74 -6.31
C THR A 39 -22.66 -26.43 -7.00
N GLU A 40 -22.34 -26.03 -8.21
CA GLU A 40 -21.29 -26.63 -9.03
C GLU A 40 -20.10 -25.69 -9.16
N TYR A 41 -18.91 -26.25 -9.29
CA TYR A 41 -17.70 -25.54 -9.59
C TYR A 41 -16.85 -26.33 -10.59
N GLU A 42 -15.98 -25.67 -11.30
CA GLU A 42 -15.03 -26.30 -12.19
C GLU A 42 -13.60 -26.17 -11.63
N MET A 43 -12.80 -27.19 -11.86
CA MET A 43 -11.36 -27.17 -11.55
C MET A 43 -10.58 -27.67 -12.76
N ALA A 44 -9.52 -26.94 -13.08
CA ALA A 44 -8.61 -27.25 -14.19
C ALA A 44 -7.16 -26.97 -13.76
N ASP A 45 -6.22 -27.37 -14.61
CA ASP A 45 -4.83 -26.97 -14.46
C ASP A 45 -4.70 -25.45 -14.65
N GLY A 46 -3.99 -24.81 -13.73
CA GLY A 46 -3.72 -23.37 -13.75
C GLY A 46 -2.43 -23.03 -14.48
N ASN A 47 -2.19 -21.73 -14.64
CA ASN A 47 -1.00 -21.19 -15.34
C ASN A 47 -0.08 -20.39 -14.44
N LYS A 48 -0.32 -20.34 -13.11
CA LYS A 48 0.55 -19.62 -12.19
C LYS A 48 1.94 -20.23 -12.14
N THR A 49 2.96 -19.38 -12.22
CA THR A 49 4.37 -19.76 -12.17
C THR A 49 5.01 -19.50 -10.81
N GLU A 50 4.38 -18.63 -9.99
CA GLU A 50 4.85 -18.25 -8.67
C GLU A 50 3.82 -18.62 -7.59
N PRO A 51 4.27 -19.00 -6.39
CA PRO A 51 3.38 -19.26 -5.27
C PRO A 51 2.50 -18.06 -4.94
N GLY A 52 1.25 -18.34 -4.60
CA GLY A 52 0.26 -17.33 -4.24
C GLY A 52 -1.10 -17.64 -4.79
N THR A 53 -2.08 -16.76 -4.46
CA THR A 53 -3.47 -16.91 -4.88
C THR A 53 -3.95 -15.60 -5.47
N GLU A 54 -4.55 -15.68 -6.65
CA GLU A 54 -5.26 -14.61 -7.33
C GLU A 54 -6.75 -14.93 -7.33
N ILE A 55 -7.56 -13.97 -6.91
CA ILE A 55 -9.02 -14.11 -6.87
C ILE A 55 -9.61 -13.01 -7.75
N THR A 56 -10.29 -13.40 -8.81
CA THR A 56 -10.96 -12.49 -9.74
C THR A 56 -12.46 -12.53 -9.47
N LEU A 57 -13.03 -11.37 -9.15
CA LEU A 57 -14.46 -11.19 -8.96
C LEU A 57 -15.06 -10.52 -10.20
N PHE A 58 -15.97 -11.19 -10.90
CA PHE A 58 -16.75 -10.60 -11.97
C PHE A 58 -17.99 -9.98 -11.35
N LEU A 59 -17.92 -8.67 -11.09
CA LEU A 59 -18.95 -7.97 -10.33
C LEU A 59 -20.31 -8.01 -11.02
N ASN A 60 -21.35 -8.23 -10.22
CA ASN A 60 -22.73 -8.08 -10.67
C ASN A 60 -23.07 -6.60 -10.93
N GLU A 61 -24.18 -6.34 -11.62
CA GLU A 61 -24.58 -4.99 -12.02
C GLU A 61 -24.77 -4.04 -10.84
N GLU A 62 -25.30 -4.55 -9.72
CA GLU A 62 -25.57 -3.76 -8.50
C GLU A 62 -24.27 -3.36 -7.77
N SER A 63 -23.18 -4.09 -8.01
CA SER A 63 -21.89 -3.91 -7.31
C SER A 63 -20.81 -3.22 -8.16
N LEU A 64 -21.14 -2.73 -9.35
CA LEU A 64 -20.19 -2.05 -10.24
C LEU A 64 -19.55 -0.79 -9.61
N GLU A 65 -20.16 -0.21 -8.58
CA GLU A 65 -19.56 0.90 -7.83
C GLU A 65 -18.19 0.54 -7.25
N PHE A 66 -17.97 -0.73 -6.89
CA PHE A 66 -16.69 -1.22 -6.33
C PHE A 66 -15.59 -1.40 -7.38
N ALA A 67 -15.90 -1.35 -8.67
CA ALA A 67 -14.89 -1.27 -9.73
C ALA A 67 -14.21 0.11 -9.83
N ASN A 68 -14.60 1.05 -9.00
CA ASN A 68 -14.02 2.38 -8.91
C ASN A 68 -12.91 2.43 -7.86
N GLU A 69 -11.73 2.93 -8.23
CA GLU A 69 -10.55 3.00 -7.34
C GLU A 69 -10.84 3.80 -6.05
N TYR A 70 -11.52 4.95 -6.15
CA TYR A 70 -11.83 5.77 -4.98
C TYR A 70 -12.77 5.06 -4.02
N ARG A 71 -13.79 4.39 -4.57
CA ARG A 71 -14.75 3.62 -3.77
C ARG A 71 -14.09 2.43 -3.09
N MET A 72 -13.23 1.72 -3.81
CA MET A 72 -12.48 0.59 -3.24
C MET A 72 -11.51 1.06 -2.15
N ARG A 73 -10.81 2.17 -2.37
CA ARG A 73 -9.93 2.78 -1.37
C ARG A 73 -10.70 3.14 -0.09
N GLU A 74 -11.84 3.80 -0.23
CA GLU A 74 -12.70 4.16 0.91
C GLU A 74 -13.12 2.92 1.73
N VAL A 75 -13.49 1.83 1.06
CA VAL A 75 -13.87 0.58 1.72
C VAL A 75 -12.67 -0.04 2.46
N ILE A 76 -11.50 -0.10 1.81
CA ILE A 76 -10.28 -0.64 2.43
C ILE A 76 -9.88 0.21 3.64
N GLU A 77 -9.86 1.53 3.51
CA GLU A 77 -9.51 2.44 4.60
C GLU A 77 -10.48 2.35 5.77
N LYS A 78 -11.75 2.15 5.49
CA LYS A 78 -12.77 2.05 6.54
C LYS A 78 -12.73 0.73 7.32
N TYR A 79 -12.47 -0.39 6.63
CA TYR A 79 -12.64 -1.71 7.23
C TYR A 79 -11.32 -2.49 7.43
N CYS A 80 -10.28 -2.10 6.71
CA CYS A 80 -9.02 -2.85 6.65
C CYS A 80 -7.80 -2.03 7.09
N SER A 81 -7.98 -0.80 7.58
CA SER A 81 -6.86 0.09 7.96
C SER A 81 -5.88 -0.50 8.96
N PHE A 82 -6.31 -1.43 9.78
CA PHE A 82 -5.51 -2.03 10.86
C PHE A 82 -5.37 -3.55 10.72
N MET A 83 -5.44 -4.04 9.49
CA MET A 83 -5.16 -5.45 9.22
C MET A 83 -3.66 -5.75 9.45
N PRO A 84 -3.31 -6.93 10.01
CA PRO A 84 -1.92 -7.30 10.31
C PRO A 84 -1.12 -7.70 9.05
N VAL A 85 -1.60 -7.34 7.88
CA VAL A 85 -0.97 -7.58 6.58
C VAL A 85 -1.02 -6.31 5.74
N ASN A 86 -0.02 -6.09 4.89
CA ASN A 86 -0.03 -4.97 3.96
C ASN A 86 -1.10 -5.18 2.89
N ILE A 87 -1.85 -4.12 2.61
CA ILE A 87 -2.89 -4.08 1.58
C ILE A 87 -2.53 -2.98 0.60
N TYR A 88 -2.40 -3.34 -0.66
CA TYR A 88 -2.10 -2.41 -1.75
C TYR A 88 -3.28 -2.36 -2.71
N LEU A 89 -3.52 -1.19 -3.27
CA LEU A 89 -4.53 -0.97 -4.29
C LEU A 89 -3.87 -0.39 -5.55
N SER A 90 -4.08 -1.04 -6.67
CA SER A 90 -3.60 -0.58 -7.96
C SER A 90 -4.67 -0.79 -9.04
N LYS A 91 -4.58 -0.01 -10.10
CA LYS A 91 -5.42 -0.13 -11.27
C LYS A 91 -4.70 -0.97 -12.32
N ALA A 92 -5.31 -2.02 -12.82
CA ALA A 92 -4.67 -2.97 -13.75
C ALA A 92 -4.10 -2.29 -15.01
N ASN A 93 -4.76 -1.23 -15.49
CA ASN A 93 -4.36 -0.49 -16.71
C ASN A 93 -3.75 0.87 -16.39
N ALA A 94 -3.24 1.09 -15.16
CA ALA A 94 -2.57 2.34 -14.82
C ALA A 94 -1.24 2.45 -15.57
N GLU A 95 -0.92 3.66 -16.02
CA GLU A 95 0.43 3.96 -16.50
C GLU A 95 1.43 3.84 -15.35
N GLN A 96 2.65 3.41 -15.68
CA GLN A 96 3.71 3.31 -14.68
C GLN A 96 4.05 4.71 -14.17
N GLU A 97 3.89 4.91 -12.87
CA GLU A 97 4.33 6.12 -12.19
C GLU A 97 5.77 5.98 -11.70
N TYR A 98 6.46 7.10 -11.60
CA TYR A 98 7.85 7.17 -11.16
C TYR A 98 7.99 8.15 -10.01
N GLU A 99 8.98 7.94 -9.16
CA GLU A 99 9.41 8.88 -8.14
C GLU A 99 10.93 9.04 -8.16
N THR A 100 11.40 10.19 -7.71
CA THR A 100 12.84 10.47 -7.60
C THR A 100 13.21 10.53 -6.13
N ILE A 101 14.17 9.72 -5.73
CA ILE A 101 14.67 9.64 -4.36
C ILE A 101 16.18 9.92 -4.33
N ASP A 102 16.72 10.22 -3.16
CA ASP A 102 18.17 10.27 -2.98
C ASP A 102 18.74 8.84 -3.12
N GLU A 103 19.91 8.69 -3.75
CA GLU A 103 20.50 7.36 -4.00
C GLU A 103 20.75 6.59 -2.68
N ALA A 104 20.99 7.31 -1.57
CA ALA A 104 21.14 6.74 -0.23
C ALA A 104 19.87 6.05 0.31
N ASP A 105 18.69 6.40 -0.23
CA ASP A 105 17.38 5.85 0.18
C ASP A 105 16.93 4.67 -0.70
N LEU A 106 17.80 4.20 -1.61
CA LEU A 106 17.53 3.08 -2.50
C LEU A 106 17.40 1.77 -1.70
N ARG A 107 16.39 0.97 -2.02
CA ARG A 107 16.12 -0.35 -1.43
C ARG A 107 16.42 -1.45 -2.42
N GLU A 108 16.62 -2.67 -1.92
CA GLU A 108 16.92 -3.84 -2.75
C GLU A 108 15.80 -4.22 -3.73
N ASP A 109 14.56 -3.87 -3.37
CA ASP A 109 13.36 -4.15 -4.17
C ASP A 109 12.97 -3.02 -5.13
N ASP A 110 13.70 -1.90 -5.13
CA ASP A 110 13.44 -0.78 -6.03
C ASP A 110 13.88 -1.09 -7.46
N VAL A 111 13.03 -0.73 -8.41
CA VAL A 111 13.36 -0.80 -9.84
C VAL A 111 13.88 0.55 -10.31
N VAL A 112 15.20 0.64 -10.47
CA VAL A 112 15.87 1.86 -10.94
C VAL A 112 15.66 2.02 -12.44
N VAL A 113 15.18 3.19 -12.84
CA VAL A 113 14.95 3.58 -14.24
C VAL A 113 16.06 4.48 -14.74
N GLU A 114 16.54 5.41 -13.91
CA GLU A 114 17.53 6.42 -14.30
C GLU A 114 18.34 6.90 -13.09
N HIS A 115 19.63 7.13 -13.27
CA HIS A 115 20.47 7.82 -12.31
C HIS A 115 20.58 9.30 -12.68
N ILE A 116 20.36 10.19 -11.71
CA ILE A 116 20.33 11.66 -11.90
C ILE A 116 21.42 12.26 -11.02
N HIS A 117 22.39 12.93 -11.63
CA HIS A 117 23.39 13.72 -10.91
C HIS A 117 22.96 15.19 -10.88
N GLU A 118 22.78 15.74 -9.70
CA GLU A 118 22.56 17.19 -9.49
C GLU A 118 23.85 17.83 -9.02
N ASP A 119 24.40 18.69 -9.87
CA ASP A 119 25.59 19.48 -9.52
C ASP A 119 25.32 20.40 -8.33
N ALA A 120 26.38 20.71 -7.57
CA ALA A 120 26.32 21.69 -6.48
C ALA A 120 25.82 23.04 -6.99
N LYS A 121 24.85 23.62 -6.28
CA LYS A 121 24.38 24.99 -6.57
C LYS A 121 25.22 25.97 -5.78
N THR A 122 25.83 26.91 -6.50
CA THR A 122 26.63 27.99 -5.96
C THR A 122 25.96 29.32 -6.24
N GLU A 123 25.96 30.24 -5.28
CA GLU A 123 25.52 31.62 -5.45
C GLU A 123 26.66 32.57 -5.15
N GLU A 124 26.79 33.64 -5.96
CA GLU A 124 27.70 34.74 -5.63
C GLU A 124 27.05 35.62 -4.57
N LYS A 125 27.67 35.73 -3.40
CA LYS A 125 27.29 36.70 -2.36
C LYS A 125 28.41 37.72 -2.15
N GLU A 126 28.02 38.98 -1.96
CA GLU A 126 28.95 40.03 -1.60
C GLU A 126 29.24 39.98 -0.11
N ASN A 127 30.50 39.87 0.26
CA ASN A 127 30.90 39.88 1.65
C ASN A 127 30.93 41.32 2.23
N ASP A 128 31.07 41.45 3.55
CA ASP A 128 31.07 42.77 4.22
C ASP A 128 32.19 43.72 3.76
N LYS A 129 33.09 43.25 2.89
CA LYS A 129 34.18 44.03 2.30
C LYS A 129 33.91 44.43 0.83
N GLY A 130 32.74 44.07 0.27
CA GLY A 130 32.36 44.34 -1.10
C GLY A 130 33.02 43.40 -2.14
N GLU A 131 33.57 42.29 -1.70
CA GLU A 131 34.15 41.26 -2.60
C GLU A 131 33.13 40.17 -2.86
N LYS A 132 33.08 39.69 -4.11
CA LYS A 132 32.19 38.59 -4.50
C LYS A 132 32.79 37.26 -4.05
N GLU A 133 32.08 36.54 -3.22
CA GLU A 133 32.42 35.20 -2.76
C GLU A 133 31.39 34.20 -3.28
N VAL A 134 31.90 33.11 -3.87
CA VAL A 134 31.02 32.01 -4.33
C VAL A 134 30.73 31.12 -3.13
N VAL A 135 29.48 31.12 -2.69
CA VAL A 135 29.03 30.31 -1.57
C VAL A 135 28.23 29.13 -2.11
N GLU A 136 28.59 27.93 -1.70
CA GLU A 136 27.84 26.71 -2.00
C GLU A 136 26.52 26.73 -1.22
N VAL A 137 25.39 26.80 -1.93
CA VAL A 137 24.05 26.85 -1.34
C VAL A 137 23.47 25.44 -1.18
N SER A 138 23.84 24.52 -2.05
CA SER A 138 23.43 23.12 -1.98
C SER A 138 24.55 22.22 -2.52
N PRO A 139 24.97 21.19 -1.75
CA PRO A 139 25.96 20.24 -2.23
C PRO A 139 25.44 19.44 -3.41
N ALA A 140 26.36 18.90 -4.21
CA ALA A 140 26.03 17.93 -5.24
C ALA A 140 25.31 16.72 -4.62
N LYS A 141 24.27 16.23 -5.28
CA LYS A 141 23.50 15.08 -4.82
C LYS A 141 23.27 14.10 -5.96
N ASP A 142 23.43 12.85 -5.64
CA ASP A 142 23.07 11.76 -6.55
C ASP A 142 21.66 11.28 -6.19
N LYS A 143 20.78 11.30 -7.19
CA LYS A 143 19.39 10.86 -7.11
C LYS A 143 19.14 9.74 -8.08
N VAL A 144 18.14 8.95 -7.80
CA VAL A 144 17.67 7.90 -8.69
C VAL A 144 16.19 8.05 -8.96
N LYS A 145 15.81 7.85 -10.20
CA LYS A 145 14.42 7.72 -10.60
C LYS A 145 14.06 6.24 -10.55
N ILE A 146 13.08 5.92 -9.76
CA ILE A 146 12.59 4.55 -9.56
C ILE A 146 11.13 4.44 -9.96
N ASN A 147 10.67 3.21 -10.18
CA ASN A 147 9.23 2.96 -10.19
C ASN A 147 8.65 3.39 -8.85
N LYS A 148 7.54 4.14 -8.88
CA LYS A 148 6.88 4.60 -7.66
C LYS A 148 6.56 3.41 -6.75
N ARG A 149 7.01 3.49 -5.51
CA ARG A 149 6.79 2.46 -4.52
C ARG A 149 5.30 2.30 -4.20
N PRO A 150 4.79 1.07 -4.11
CA PRO A 150 3.42 0.87 -3.66
C PRO A 150 3.28 1.31 -2.20
N VAL A 151 2.19 2.01 -1.90
CA VAL A 151 1.88 2.46 -0.53
C VAL A 151 0.83 1.55 0.07
N SER A 152 1.13 0.96 1.24
CA SER A 152 0.16 0.15 1.98
C SER A 152 -0.97 1.04 2.52
N LEU A 153 -2.20 0.60 2.32
CA LEU A 153 -3.41 1.21 2.88
C LEU A 153 -3.71 0.74 4.30
N SER A 154 -3.04 -0.31 4.75
CA SER A 154 -3.17 -0.83 6.11
C SER A 154 -1.96 -0.47 6.96
N ASP A 155 -2.21 -0.28 8.25
CA ASP A 155 -1.20 -0.12 9.29
C ASP A 155 -1.07 -1.44 10.04
N THR A 156 0.03 -2.15 9.80
CA THR A 156 0.28 -3.47 10.40
C THR A 156 0.74 -3.38 11.86
N GLN A 157 1.08 -2.17 12.32
CA GLN A 157 1.49 -1.90 13.70
C GLN A 157 0.72 -0.70 14.27
N PRO A 158 -0.60 -0.84 14.47
CA PRO A 158 -1.42 0.24 14.94
C PRO A 158 -0.99 0.75 16.32
N LEU A 159 -1.37 1.99 16.62
CA LEU A 159 -0.94 2.70 17.83
C LEU A 159 -1.17 1.93 19.14
N TRP A 160 -2.26 1.17 19.23
CA TRP A 160 -2.58 0.38 20.44
C TRP A 160 -1.64 -0.81 20.69
N MET A 161 -0.80 -1.19 19.73
CA MET A 161 0.24 -2.23 19.91
C MET A 161 1.53 -1.67 20.50
N LYS A 162 1.71 -0.34 20.49
CA LYS A 162 2.86 0.32 21.11
C LYS A 162 2.65 0.47 22.60
N HIS A 163 3.74 0.55 23.35
CA HIS A 163 3.64 0.94 24.77
C HIS A 163 3.27 2.44 24.86
N PRO A 164 2.38 2.85 25.80
CA PRO A 164 1.98 4.25 25.93
C PRO A 164 3.12 5.25 26.04
N ASN A 165 4.23 4.87 26.67
CA ASN A 165 5.41 5.71 26.82
C ASN A 165 6.22 5.93 25.52
N GLU A 166 5.93 5.14 24.49
CA GLU A 166 6.58 5.23 23.17
C GLU A 166 5.74 6.05 22.18
N CYS A 167 4.55 6.47 22.60
CA CYS A 167 3.63 7.22 21.76
C CYS A 167 3.71 8.71 22.07
N THR A 168 3.71 9.52 21.02
CA THR A 168 3.66 10.98 21.12
C THR A 168 2.21 11.50 21.02
N ASP A 169 1.99 12.72 21.49
CA ASP A 169 0.69 13.39 21.39
C ASP A 169 0.22 13.53 19.93
N GLU A 170 1.18 13.77 19.01
CA GLU A 170 0.87 13.89 17.58
C GLU A 170 0.42 12.55 16.98
N GLU A 171 1.01 11.43 17.39
CA GLU A 171 0.57 10.09 16.96
C GLU A 171 -0.86 9.79 17.44
N TYR A 172 -1.24 10.18 18.65
CA TYR A 172 -2.62 10.05 19.13
C TYR A 172 -3.61 10.90 18.34
N LYS A 173 -3.24 12.13 17.99
CA LYS A 173 -4.09 13.03 17.19
C LYS A 173 -4.23 12.52 15.76
N GLU A 174 -3.15 12.02 15.17
CA GLU A 174 -3.17 11.43 13.82
C GLU A 174 -4.02 10.17 13.79
N PHE A 175 -3.86 9.29 14.78
CA PHE A 175 -4.70 8.11 14.95
C PHE A 175 -6.18 8.47 15.05
N TYR A 176 -6.52 9.48 15.87
CA TYR A 176 -7.90 9.96 15.99
C TYR A 176 -8.46 10.45 14.66
N ARG A 177 -7.70 11.28 13.94
CA ARG A 177 -8.10 11.79 12.61
C ARG A 177 -8.33 10.65 11.62
N LYS A 178 -7.46 9.65 11.62
CA LYS A 178 -7.56 8.48 10.73
C LYS A 178 -8.79 7.61 11.04
N VAL A 179 -9.04 7.34 12.31
CA VAL A 179 -10.13 6.43 12.73
C VAL A 179 -11.52 7.08 12.60
N PHE A 180 -11.63 8.34 13.03
CA PHE A 180 -12.92 9.03 13.08
C PHE A 180 -13.17 9.94 11.88
N MET A 181 -12.20 10.10 10.97
CA MET A 181 -12.25 11.02 9.83
C MET A 181 -12.64 12.44 10.28
N ASP A 182 -12.25 12.83 11.50
CA ASP A 182 -12.54 14.12 12.12
C ASP A 182 -11.23 14.91 12.26
N TYR A 183 -11.23 16.12 11.72
CA TYR A 183 -10.07 17.02 11.78
C TYR A 183 -9.98 17.84 13.07
N LYS A 184 -10.97 17.72 13.95
CA LYS A 184 -10.91 18.33 15.27
C LYS A 184 -9.95 17.57 16.16
N GLU A 185 -9.34 18.27 17.11
CA GLU A 185 -8.50 17.61 18.10
C GLU A 185 -9.36 16.85 19.12
N PRO A 186 -8.92 15.63 19.54
CA PRO A 186 -9.60 14.92 20.62
C PRO A 186 -9.48 15.71 21.93
N LEU A 187 -10.49 15.64 22.77
CA LEU A 187 -10.48 16.29 24.08
C LEU A 187 -9.45 15.67 25.03
N PHE A 188 -9.31 14.35 24.95
CA PHE A 188 -8.33 13.57 25.70
C PHE A 188 -8.25 12.16 25.08
N TRP A 189 -7.26 11.40 25.48
CA TRP A 189 -7.09 9.98 25.15
C TRP A 189 -6.70 9.18 26.37
N ILE A 190 -6.99 7.90 26.35
CA ILE A 190 -6.55 6.93 27.34
C ILE A 190 -5.99 5.74 26.56
N HIS A 191 -4.73 5.45 26.79
CA HIS A 191 -4.07 4.28 26.21
C HIS A 191 -3.73 3.32 27.35
N LEU A 192 -4.41 2.17 27.34
CA LEU A 192 -4.21 1.11 28.30
C LEU A 192 -3.42 -0.01 27.64
N ASN A 193 -2.33 -0.40 28.28
CA ASN A 193 -1.63 -1.63 27.95
C ASN A 193 -2.20 -2.73 28.86
N MET A 194 -2.87 -3.70 28.27
CA MET A 194 -3.41 -4.85 29.01
C MET A 194 -2.60 -6.06 28.57
N ASP A 195 -1.60 -6.42 29.41
CA ASP A 195 -0.81 -7.64 29.28
C ASP A 195 -1.65 -8.91 29.59
#